data_7a39568a731968f428dbe327a0400d7a
#
_entry.id   7a39568a731968f428dbe327a0400d7a
#
_cell.length_a   1.000
_cell.length_b   1.000
_cell.length_c   1.000
_cell.angle_alpha   90.00
_cell.angle_beta   90.00
_cell.angle_gamma   90.00
#
_symmetry.space_group_name_H-M   'P 1'
#
loop_
_entity.id
_entity.type
_entity.pdbx_description
1 polymer ?
#
loop_
_entity_poly.entity_id
_entity_poly.type
_entity_poly.pdbx_seq_one_letter_code
_entity_poly.pdbx_strand_id
1 'polypeptide(L)'
;MNILVVEDEALVALLVQEVVEEAGHACLGPVASVGEACALIDSCHVDAALLDIWLRNDEFVYPAARKLASRGVPFAFVSARAADGIDPAFADRPLIPKPMDERRVKGVARRGRVRALVV
;
A
#
# COMPACT_ATOMS: atom_id res chain seq x y z
N MET A 1 3.00 13.60 4.18
CA MET A 1 1.74 12.87 3.95
C MET A 1 1.59 11.72 4.95
N ASN A 2 0.37 11.30 5.18
CA ASN A 2 0.09 10.10 5.96
C ASN A 2 -0.09 8.93 4.98
N ILE A 3 0.82 7.97 5.05
CA ILE A 3 0.81 6.82 4.13
C ILE A 3 0.46 5.56 4.90
N LEU A 4 -0.66 4.94 4.52
CA LEU A 4 -1.11 3.67 5.09
C LEU A 4 -0.30 2.53 4.48
N VAL A 5 0.22 1.64 5.33
CA VAL A 5 0.94 0.45 4.88
C VAL A 5 0.20 -0.79 5.40
N VAL A 6 -0.20 -1.66 4.47
CA VAL A 6 -0.84 -2.94 4.78
C VAL A 6 0.06 -4.05 4.28
N GLU A 7 0.69 -4.77 5.20
CA GLU A 7 1.66 -5.81 4.91
C GLU A 7 1.75 -6.77 6.09
N ASP A 8 1.63 -8.05 5.85
CA ASP A 8 1.66 -9.06 6.90
C ASP A 8 3.03 -9.69 7.15
N GLU A 9 3.99 -9.49 6.24
CA GLU A 9 5.37 -9.95 6.44
C GLU A 9 6.14 -8.90 7.24
N ALA A 10 6.54 -9.24 8.46
CA ALA A 10 7.14 -8.30 9.40
C ALA A 10 8.38 -7.57 8.84
N LEU A 11 9.27 -8.30 8.16
CA LEU A 11 10.48 -7.70 7.61
C LEU A 11 10.17 -6.73 6.46
N VAL A 12 9.24 -7.09 5.60
CA VAL A 12 8.82 -6.22 4.48
C VAL A 12 8.11 -4.99 5.04
N ALA A 13 7.24 -5.17 6.02
CA ALA A 13 6.53 -4.07 6.68
C ALA A 13 7.50 -3.07 7.28
N LEU A 14 8.54 -3.55 7.98
CA LEU A 14 9.55 -2.69 8.59
C LEU A 14 10.33 -1.91 7.52
N LEU A 15 10.72 -2.57 6.43
CA LEU A 15 11.44 -1.92 5.32
C LEU A 15 10.60 -0.80 4.71
N VAL A 16 9.33 -1.06 4.44
CA VAL A 16 8.44 -0.05 3.87
C VAL A 16 8.25 1.12 4.82
N GLN A 17 8.08 0.84 6.10
CA GLN A 17 7.95 1.87 7.12
C GLN A 17 9.19 2.77 7.14
N GLU A 18 10.38 2.18 7.15
CA GLU A 18 11.63 2.95 7.14
C GLU A 18 11.74 3.85 5.92
N VAL A 19 11.42 3.33 4.75
CA VAL A 19 11.49 4.11 3.51
C VAL A 19 10.50 5.28 3.54
N VAL A 20 9.28 5.05 3.99
CA VAL A 20 8.25 6.08 4.11
C VAL A 20 8.71 7.18 5.07
N GLU A 21 9.22 6.80 6.23
CA GLU A 21 9.65 7.75 7.25
C GLU A 21 10.92 8.53 6.84
N GLU A 22 11.86 7.87 6.19
CA GLU A 22 13.06 8.54 5.66
C GLU A 22 12.71 9.60 4.61
N ALA A 23 11.62 9.38 3.88
CA ALA A 23 11.16 10.36 2.88
C ALA A 23 10.41 11.53 3.51
N GLY A 24 10.26 11.55 4.83
CA GLY A 24 9.62 12.66 5.56
C GLY A 24 8.12 12.50 5.72
N HIS A 25 7.57 11.29 5.50
CA HIS A 25 6.14 11.03 5.64
C HIS A 25 5.83 10.24 6.91
N ALA A 26 4.61 10.36 7.40
CA ALA A 26 4.14 9.54 8.50
C ALA A 26 3.64 8.20 7.97
N CYS A 27 4.02 7.11 8.63
CA CYS A 27 3.54 5.78 8.33
C CYS A 27 2.35 5.45 9.25
N LEU A 28 1.20 5.18 8.66
CA LEU A 28 0.04 4.64 9.37
C LEU A 28 0.12 3.12 9.31
N GLY A 29 0.23 2.48 10.43
CA GLY A 29 0.54 1.07 10.54
C GLY A 29 2.04 0.85 10.68
N PRO A 30 2.64 -0.17 10.09
CA PRO A 30 2.01 -1.18 9.22
C PRO A 30 0.97 -2.02 9.95
N VAL A 31 -0.09 -2.37 9.23
CA VAL A 31 -1.12 -3.30 9.74
C VAL A 31 -1.13 -4.56 8.87
N ALA A 32 -1.57 -5.67 9.46
CA ALA A 32 -1.44 -6.99 8.84
C ALA A 32 -2.77 -7.57 8.34
N SER A 33 -3.88 -6.89 8.56
CA SER A 33 -5.20 -7.39 8.21
C SER A 33 -6.08 -6.33 7.57
N VAL A 34 -7.10 -6.78 6.84
CA VAL A 34 -8.11 -5.90 6.24
C VAL A 34 -8.87 -5.13 7.33
N GLY A 35 -9.22 -5.81 8.42
CA GLY A 35 -9.95 -5.18 9.53
C GLY A 35 -9.19 -4.01 10.13
N GLU A 36 -7.91 -4.20 10.40
CA GLU A 36 -7.05 -3.14 10.93
C GLU A 36 -6.89 -1.99 9.91
N ALA A 37 -6.72 -2.35 8.64
CA ALA A 37 -6.59 -1.35 7.57
C ALA A 37 -7.85 -0.50 7.46
N CYS A 38 -9.02 -1.12 7.43
CA CYS A 38 -10.30 -0.41 7.35
C CYS A 38 -10.52 0.48 8.57
N ALA A 39 -10.13 0.04 9.76
CA ALA A 39 -10.23 0.85 10.97
C ALA A 39 -9.39 2.12 10.88
N LEU A 40 -8.17 2.02 10.36
CA LEU A 40 -7.31 3.19 10.16
C LEU A 40 -7.86 4.13 9.08
N ILE A 41 -8.39 3.59 8.00
CA ILE A 41 -8.99 4.40 6.93
C ILE A 41 -10.17 5.21 7.49
N ASP A 42 -10.96 4.62 8.37
CA ASP A 42 -12.12 5.29 8.96
C ASP A 42 -11.75 6.32 10.02
N SER A 43 -10.66 6.10 10.76
CA SER A 43 -10.31 6.94 11.92
C SER A 43 -9.20 7.94 11.66
N CYS A 44 -8.43 7.80 10.59
CA CYS A 44 -7.29 8.64 10.30
C CYS A 44 -7.42 9.30 8.93
N HIS A 45 -6.71 10.41 8.76
CA HIS A 45 -6.56 11.01 7.43
C HIS A 45 -5.48 10.25 6.68
N VAL A 46 -5.86 9.60 5.58
CA VAL A 46 -4.95 8.83 4.72
C VAL A 46 -4.75 9.57 3.42
N ASP A 47 -3.50 9.90 3.09
CA ASP A 47 -3.16 10.60 1.84
C ASP A 47 -2.81 9.64 0.71
N ALA A 48 -2.25 8.49 1.04
CA ALA A 48 -1.89 7.45 0.08
C ALA A 48 -1.75 6.12 0.81
N ALA A 49 -1.67 5.01 0.06
CA ALA A 49 -1.52 3.70 0.67
C ALA A 49 -0.64 2.77 -0.18
N LEU A 50 0.04 1.85 0.50
CA LEU A 50 0.78 0.75 -0.09
C LEU A 50 0.17 -0.54 0.46
N LEU A 51 -0.35 -1.39 -0.43
CA LEU A 51 -1.17 -2.54 -0.06
C LEU A 51 -0.58 -3.84 -0.60
N ASP A 52 -0.29 -4.80 0.29
CA ASP A 52 -0.05 -6.17 -0.12
C ASP A 52 -1.39 -6.78 -0.52
N ILE A 53 -1.46 -7.44 -1.67
CA ILE A 53 -2.70 -8.01 -2.19
C ILE A 53 -3.14 -9.21 -1.35
N TRP A 54 -2.18 -10.12 -1.07
CA TRP A 54 -2.44 -11.36 -0.34
C TRP A 54 -1.98 -11.22 1.11
N LEU A 55 -2.91 -11.30 2.03
CA LEU A 55 -2.64 -11.28 3.46
C LEU A 55 -2.81 -12.68 4.03
N ARG A 56 -2.38 -12.88 5.28
CA ARG A 56 -2.50 -14.17 5.97
C ARG A 56 -3.96 -14.62 6.03
N ASN A 57 -4.17 -15.92 6.17
CA ASN A 57 -5.49 -16.55 6.23
C ASN A 57 -6.28 -16.40 4.92
N ASP A 58 -5.57 -16.39 3.79
CA ASP A 58 -6.17 -16.25 2.46
C ASP A 58 -7.03 -15.00 2.30
N GLU A 59 -6.69 -13.96 3.04
CA GLU A 59 -7.40 -12.69 2.99
C GLU A 59 -6.84 -11.81 1.88
N PHE A 60 -7.74 -11.28 1.05
CA PHE A 60 -7.37 -10.29 0.05
C PHE A 60 -7.56 -8.88 0.60
N VAL A 61 -6.72 -7.96 0.17
CA VAL A 61 -6.75 -6.56 0.61
C VAL A 61 -7.87 -5.74 -0.04
N TYR A 62 -8.59 -6.30 -0.99
CA TYR A 62 -9.56 -5.56 -1.82
C TYR A 62 -10.64 -4.79 -1.06
N PRO A 63 -11.19 -5.25 0.05
CA PRO A 63 -12.15 -4.42 0.80
C PRO A 63 -11.53 -3.08 1.24
N ALA A 64 -10.27 -3.08 1.66
CA ALA A 64 -9.56 -1.84 2.00
C ALA A 64 -9.30 -1.00 0.76
N ALA A 65 -8.91 -1.63 -0.35
CA ALA A 65 -8.69 -0.94 -1.62
C ALA A 65 -9.95 -0.24 -2.12
N ARG A 66 -11.11 -0.91 -2.04
CA ARG A 66 -12.40 -0.32 -2.41
C ARG A 66 -12.73 0.90 -1.55
N LYS A 67 -12.47 0.81 -0.26
CA LYS A 67 -12.69 1.91 0.68
C LYS A 67 -11.83 3.12 0.33
N LEU A 68 -10.56 2.90 0.04
CA LEU A 68 -9.63 3.96 -0.38
C LEU A 68 -10.08 4.58 -1.71
N ALA A 69 -10.45 3.75 -2.69
CA ALA A 69 -10.90 4.23 -3.98
C ALA A 69 -12.16 5.08 -3.86
N SER A 70 -13.11 4.69 -3.00
CA SER A 70 -14.35 5.46 -2.79
C SER A 70 -14.08 6.83 -2.17
N ARG A 71 -12.95 7.02 -1.53
CA ARG A 71 -12.55 8.29 -0.89
C ARG A 71 -11.56 9.07 -1.75
N GLY A 72 -11.25 8.58 -2.95
CA GLY A 72 -10.31 9.24 -3.85
C GLY A 72 -8.86 9.18 -3.38
N VAL A 73 -8.53 8.25 -2.49
CA VAL A 73 -7.16 8.09 -1.98
C VAL A 73 -6.36 7.21 -2.94
N PRO A 74 -5.24 7.72 -3.48
CA PRO A 74 -4.40 6.93 -4.38
C PRO A 74 -3.66 5.82 -3.62
N PHE A 75 -3.49 4.67 -4.26
CA PHE A 75 -2.76 3.55 -3.67
C PHE A 75 -2.04 2.73 -4.72
N ALA A 76 -1.02 1.99 -4.29
CA ALA A 76 -0.32 1.02 -5.11
C ALA A 76 -0.36 -0.33 -4.43
N PHE A 77 -0.33 -1.40 -5.22
CA PHE A 77 -0.18 -2.75 -4.71
C PHE A 77 1.29 -3.13 -4.62
N VAL A 78 1.62 -3.92 -3.61
CA VAL A 78 2.93 -4.52 -3.45
C VAL A 78 2.71 -6.03 -3.41
N SER A 79 3.30 -6.79 -4.32
CA SER A 79 3.02 -8.23 -4.40
C SER A 79 4.22 -9.03 -4.88
N ALA A 80 4.36 -10.25 -4.34
CA ALA A 80 5.33 -11.24 -4.81
C ALA A 80 4.87 -11.94 -6.09
N ARG A 81 3.59 -11.82 -6.42
CA ARG A 81 3.00 -12.43 -7.61
C ARG A 81 2.92 -11.40 -8.74
N ALA A 82 2.94 -11.90 -9.97
CA ALA A 82 2.72 -11.06 -11.14
C ALA A 82 1.29 -10.49 -11.13
N ALA A 83 1.01 -9.61 -12.09
CA ALA A 83 -0.31 -8.96 -12.20
C ALA A 83 -1.47 -9.93 -12.41
N ASP A 84 -1.19 -11.22 -12.62
CA ASP A 84 -2.20 -12.27 -12.77
C ASP A 84 -3.00 -12.41 -11.48
N GLY A 85 -4.30 -12.31 -11.59
CA GLY A 85 -5.18 -12.46 -10.44
C GLY A 85 -5.48 -11.16 -9.70
N ILE A 86 -5.04 -10.01 -10.20
CA ILE A 86 -5.49 -8.73 -9.68
C ILE A 86 -6.96 -8.55 -10.07
N ASP A 87 -7.77 -8.13 -9.10
CA ASP A 87 -9.17 -7.80 -9.36
C ASP A 87 -9.25 -6.81 -10.51
N PRO A 88 -10.04 -7.09 -11.57
CA PRO A 88 -10.15 -6.20 -12.73
C PRO A 88 -10.53 -4.76 -12.38
N ALA A 89 -11.23 -4.55 -11.28
CA ALA A 89 -11.58 -3.19 -10.82
C ALA A 89 -10.34 -2.35 -10.49
N PHE A 90 -9.20 -2.98 -10.22
CA PHE A 90 -7.96 -2.30 -9.84
C PHE A 90 -6.81 -2.60 -10.79
N ALA A 91 -7.09 -3.09 -11.99
CA ALA A 91 -6.04 -3.49 -12.94
C ALA A 91 -5.18 -2.32 -13.41
N ASP A 92 -5.67 -1.10 -13.30
CA ASP A 92 -4.96 0.12 -13.69
C ASP A 92 -4.10 0.70 -12.56
N ARG A 93 -4.15 0.14 -11.36
CA ARG A 93 -3.38 0.64 -10.23
C ARG A 93 -1.92 0.19 -10.33
N PRO A 94 -0.97 1.01 -9.85
CA PRO A 94 0.44 0.64 -9.85
C PRO A 94 0.68 -0.65 -9.06
N LEU A 95 1.57 -1.49 -9.57
CA LEU A 95 2.01 -2.72 -8.91
C LEU A 95 3.52 -2.65 -8.71
N ILE A 96 3.95 -2.79 -7.45
CA ILE A 96 5.36 -2.86 -7.10
C ILE A 96 5.68 -4.33 -6.81
N PRO A 97 6.54 -4.99 -7.60
CA PRO A 97 6.86 -6.39 -7.35
C PRO A 97 7.77 -6.56 -6.12
N LYS A 98 7.60 -7.66 -5.42
CA LYS A 98 8.54 -8.10 -4.38
C LYS A 98 9.62 -8.98 -5.01
N PRO A 99 10.84 -9.01 -4.48
CA PRO A 99 11.35 -8.19 -3.38
C PRO A 99 11.30 -6.70 -3.75
N MET A 100 11.08 -5.86 -2.74
CA MET A 100 10.84 -4.45 -2.98
C MET A 100 12.07 -3.73 -3.49
N ASP A 101 11.86 -2.90 -4.52
CA ASP A 101 12.85 -1.96 -4.98
C ASP A 101 12.71 -0.68 -4.15
N GLU A 102 13.68 -0.41 -3.29
CA GLU A 102 13.71 0.78 -2.45
C GLU A 102 13.56 2.06 -3.26
N ARG A 103 14.13 2.11 -4.46
CA ARG A 103 14.04 3.31 -5.29
C ARG A 103 12.63 3.60 -5.73
N ARG A 104 11.84 2.56 -6.04
CA ARG A 104 10.44 2.72 -6.41
C ARG A 104 9.63 3.22 -5.23
N VAL A 105 9.83 2.64 -4.05
CA VAL A 105 9.12 3.07 -2.84
C VAL A 105 9.52 4.49 -2.48
N LYS A 106 10.79 4.83 -2.52
CA LYS A 106 11.28 6.19 -2.29
C LYS A 106 10.73 7.17 -3.33
N GLY A 107 10.62 6.72 -4.58
CA GLY A 107 10.05 7.54 -5.65
C GLY A 107 8.59 7.90 -5.40
N VAL A 108 7.77 6.97 -4.89
CA VAL A 108 6.38 7.22 -4.51
C VAL A 108 6.31 8.27 -3.42
N ALA A 109 7.00 8.03 -2.32
CA ALA A 109 6.97 8.90 -1.16
C ALA A 109 7.51 10.29 -1.51
N ARG A 110 8.62 10.34 -2.25
CA ARG A 110 9.27 11.60 -2.63
C ARG A 110 8.39 12.48 -3.50
N ARG A 111 7.65 11.87 -4.43
CA ARG A 111 6.78 12.62 -5.35
C ARG A 111 5.44 12.98 -4.74
N GLY A 112 5.11 12.42 -3.58
CA GLY A 112 3.85 12.67 -2.92
C GLY A 112 2.64 12.10 -3.63
N ARG A 113 2.82 11.22 -4.63
CA ARG A 113 1.74 10.62 -5.41
C ARG A 113 2.09 9.18 -5.74
N VAL A 114 1.21 8.27 -5.36
CA VAL A 114 1.41 6.85 -5.65
C VAL A 114 1.46 6.57 -7.15
N ARG A 115 0.58 7.20 -7.92
CA ARG A 115 0.55 7.03 -9.38
C ARG A 115 1.80 7.54 -10.10
N ALA A 116 2.60 8.37 -9.46
CA ALA A 116 3.85 8.86 -10.04
C ALA A 116 4.88 7.75 -10.22
N LEU A 117 4.67 6.60 -9.62
CA LEU A 117 5.49 5.41 -9.83
C LEU A 117 5.35 4.79 -11.21
N VAL A 118 4.25 5.05 -11.87
CA VAL A 118 3.92 4.41 -13.15
C VAL A 118 4.68 5.06 -14.30
N VAL A 119 5.25 6.20 -14.05
CA VAL A 119 5.93 7.00 -15.08
C VAL A 119 7.42 6.75 -15.06
#